data_3c1c137ab66f3e757e29ba359c0458ff
#
_entry.id   3c1c137ab66f3e757e29ba359c0458ff
#
_cell.length_a   1.000
_cell.length_b   1.000
_cell.length_c   1.000
_cell.angle_alpha   90.00
_cell.angle_beta   90.00
_cell.angle_gamma   90.00
#
_symmetry.space_group_name_H-M   'P 1'
#
loop_
_entity.id
_entity.type
_entity.pdbx_description
1 polymer ?
#
loop_
_entity_poly.entity_id
_entity_poly.type
_entity_poly.pdbx_seq_one_letter_code
_entity_poly.pdbx_strand_id
1 'polypeptide(L)'
;VEQTLADYTERFGKVSDFSPALSVHQIPLFNPLSGYGSYVFPAVAPLIIHQTILLGLSMLILVYRERKIELNTNALIGMCLAVFTIGCLGCFYLFGFSFWLFDYPRGGNLLGMLLAVAVFIYTIIGMTCLFASFLDLPERAGHVIVFTSIPLFFLSGAAWPHAAMPTWMQVVGEILPSTQIVQMFIQL
;
A
#
# COMPACT_ATOMS: atom_id res chain seq x y z
N VAL A 1 10.93 -2.56 31.67
CA VAL A 1 11.46 -1.23 32.00
C VAL A 1 11.05 -0.83 33.42
N GLU A 2 9.81 -1.01 33.86
CA GLU A 2 9.37 -0.70 35.22
C GLU A 2 10.04 -1.60 36.28
N GLN A 3 10.23 -2.88 36.00
CA GLN A 3 10.92 -3.80 36.93
C GLN A 3 12.40 -3.46 37.12
N THR A 4 13.06 -2.96 36.09
CA THR A 4 14.48 -2.51 36.18
C THR A 4 14.62 -1.23 37.00
N LEU A 5 13.67 -0.31 36.91
CA LEU A 5 13.66 0.92 37.72
C LEU A 5 13.38 0.63 39.20
N ALA A 6 12.50 -0.34 39.51
CA ALA A 6 12.24 -0.77 40.88
C ALA A 6 13.47 -1.40 41.53
N ASP A 7 14.24 -2.22 40.81
CA ASP A 7 15.46 -2.85 41.29
C ASP A 7 16.61 -1.83 41.52
N TYR A 8 16.69 -0.77 40.69
CA TYR A 8 17.63 0.33 40.91
C TYR A 8 17.29 1.20 42.13
N THR A 9 16.01 1.47 42.37
CA THR A 9 15.59 2.24 43.55
C THR A 9 15.80 1.49 44.85
N GLU A 10 15.74 0.17 44.85
CA GLU A 10 16.01 -0.67 46.02
C GLU A 10 17.50 -0.76 46.34
N ARG A 11 18.37 -0.77 45.32
CA ARG A 11 19.85 -0.84 45.50
C ARG A 11 20.51 0.47 45.86
N PHE A 12 19.98 1.60 45.42
CA PHE A 12 20.65 2.91 45.55
C PHE A 12 19.95 3.91 46.47
N GLY A 13 18.92 3.45 47.19
CA GLY A 13 18.14 4.31 48.07
C GLY A 13 17.23 5.25 47.27
N LYS A 14 16.18 5.73 47.91
CA LYS A 14 15.24 6.70 47.29
C LYS A 14 16.03 7.92 46.80
N VAL A 15 16.23 8.01 45.51
CA VAL A 15 16.65 9.24 44.83
C VAL A 15 15.44 10.17 44.79
N SER A 16 15.00 10.64 45.95
CA SER A 16 13.81 11.48 46.10
C SER A 16 14.07 12.97 45.79
N ASP A 17 15.30 13.34 45.43
CA ASP A 17 15.67 14.75 45.19
C ASP A 17 16.26 15.05 43.79
N PHE A 18 16.28 14.07 42.90
CA PHE A 18 16.55 14.38 41.49
C PHE A 18 15.23 14.69 40.79
N SER A 19 14.90 15.97 40.73
CA SER A 19 14.01 16.47 39.67
C SER A 19 14.56 15.91 38.36
N PRO A 20 13.72 15.26 37.48
CA PRO A 20 14.22 14.74 36.22
C PRO A 20 14.80 15.90 35.42
N ALA A 21 16.13 16.03 35.44
CA ALA A 21 16.87 17.08 34.73
C ALA A 21 16.67 16.96 33.20
N LEU A 22 15.99 15.92 32.76
CA LEU A 22 15.68 15.65 31.36
C LEU A 22 14.21 15.20 31.24
N SER A 23 13.36 16.11 30.82
CA SER A 23 12.05 15.72 30.29
C SER A 23 12.22 15.29 28.83
N VAL A 24 12.10 14.00 28.55
CA VAL A 24 12.13 13.49 27.17
C VAL A 24 10.74 13.74 26.56
N HIS A 25 10.64 14.77 25.75
CA HIS A 25 9.49 14.98 24.88
C HIS A 25 9.69 14.15 23.60
N GLN A 26 8.99 13.02 23.51
CA GLN A 26 8.92 12.26 22.27
C GLN A 26 7.95 12.94 21.32
N ILE A 27 8.45 13.55 20.26
CA ILE A 27 7.64 14.06 19.16
C ILE A 27 7.74 13.05 18.02
N PRO A 28 6.67 12.28 17.73
CA PRO A 28 6.66 11.35 16.61
C PRO A 28 6.67 12.15 15.30
N LEU A 29 7.76 12.04 14.52
CA LEU A 29 7.93 12.78 13.27
C LEU A 29 7.07 12.22 12.12
N PHE A 30 6.77 10.92 12.14
CA PHE A 30 6.13 10.25 11.02
C PHE A 30 4.83 9.51 11.36
N ASN A 31 4.50 9.36 12.63
CA ASN A 31 3.27 8.70 13.07
C ASN A 31 2.73 9.38 14.34
N PRO A 32 2.03 10.53 14.21
CA PRO A 32 1.53 11.28 15.36
C PRO A 32 0.56 10.51 16.24
N LEU A 33 -0.15 9.52 15.68
CA LEU A 33 -1.06 8.65 16.43
C LEU A 33 -0.35 7.51 17.16
N SER A 34 0.96 7.34 16.95
CA SER A 34 1.80 6.29 17.57
C SER A 34 1.24 4.87 17.45
N GLY A 35 0.28 4.66 16.53
CA GLY A 35 -0.40 3.41 16.31
C GLY A 35 0.21 2.63 15.13
N TYR A 36 0.35 1.31 15.28
CA TYR A 36 0.77 0.45 14.16
C TYR A 36 -0.23 0.51 12.99
N GLY A 37 -1.53 0.57 13.28
CA GLY A 37 -2.59 0.67 12.28
C GLY A 37 -2.52 1.94 11.45
N SER A 38 -2.23 3.10 12.06
CA SER A 38 -2.14 4.38 11.37
C SER A 38 -0.97 4.49 10.39
N TYR A 39 0.05 3.63 10.54
CA TYR A 39 1.18 3.54 9.62
C TYR A 39 0.99 2.44 8.57
N VAL A 40 0.65 1.23 9.01
CA VAL A 40 0.61 0.05 8.13
C VAL A 40 -0.59 0.07 7.19
N PHE A 41 -1.76 0.49 7.67
CA PHE A 41 -2.97 0.47 6.84
C PHE A 41 -2.85 1.37 5.60
N PRO A 42 -2.43 2.64 5.69
CA PRO A 42 -2.22 3.49 4.51
C PRO A 42 -1.19 2.93 3.52
N ALA A 43 -0.19 2.23 4.03
CA ALA A 43 0.86 1.66 3.19
C ALA A 43 0.44 0.35 2.49
N VAL A 44 -0.42 -0.46 3.14
CA VAL A 44 -0.85 -1.77 2.61
C VAL A 44 -2.10 -1.66 1.72
N ALA A 45 -2.99 -0.70 1.99
CA ALA A 45 -4.22 -0.54 1.24
C ALA A 45 -4.02 -0.38 -0.29
N PRO A 46 -3.04 0.42 -0.79
CA PRO A 46 -2.73 0.49 -2.22
C PRO A 46 -2.29 -0.85 -2.81
N LEU A 47 -1.52 -1.63 -2.05
CA LEU A 47 -1.06 -2.95 -2.49
C LEU A 47 -2.22 -3.94 -2.65
N ILE A 48 -3.17 -3.93 -1.72
CA ILE A 48 -4.36 -4.78 -1.80
C ILE A 48 -5.13 -4.47 -3.08
N ILE A 49 -5.36 -3.19 -3.38
CA ILE A 49 -6.05 -2.78 -4.61
C ILE A 49 -5.25 -3.19 -5.84
N HIS A 50 -3.94 -2.93 -5.85
CA HIS A 50 -3.05 -3.30 -6.96
C HIS A 50 -3.13 -4.80 -7.25
N GLN A 51 -2.93 -5.64 -6.25
CA GLN A 51 -2.95 -7.09 -6.40
C GLN A 51 -4.32 -7.63 -6.78
N THR A 52 -5.40 -7.05 -6.25
CA THR A 52 -6.77 -7.47 -6.57
C THR A 52 -7.11 -7.17 -8.03
N ILE A 53 -6.76 -5.98 -8.53
CA ILE A 53 -6.99 -5.62 -9.94
C ILE A 53 -6.10 -6.47 -10.84
N LEU A 54 -4.82 -6.62 -10.52
CA LEU A 54 -3.87 -7.42 -11.29
C LEU A 54 -4.34 -8.87 -11.42
N LEU A 55 -4.80 -9.48 -10.31
CA LEU A 55 -5.33 -10.84 -10.32
C LEU A 55 -6.65 -10.94 -11.08
N GLY A 56 -7.63 -10.11 -10.72
CA GLY A 56 -8.98 -10.21 -11.26
C GLY A 56 -9.04 -9.99 -12.77
N LEU A 57 -8.41 -8.91 -13.26
CA LEU A 57 -8.44 -8.59 -14.68
C LEU A 57 -7.58 -9.55 -15.50
N SER A 58 -6.39 -9.96 -15.02
CA SER A 58 -5.54 -10.91 -15.73
C SER A 58 -6.23 -12.28 -15.85
N MET A 59 -6.82 -12.80 -14.78
CA MET A 59 -7.57 -14.05 -14.83
C MET A 59 -8.74 -13.96 -15.79
N LEU A 60 -9.48 -12.84 -15.78
CA LEU A 60 -10.61 -12.65 -16.70
C LEU A 60 -10.16 -12.69 -18.16
N ILE A 61 -9.12 -11.96 -18.53
CA ILE A 61 -8.55 -11.94 -19.88
C ILE A 61 -8.09 -13.35 -20.29
N LEU A 62 -7.39 -14.05 -19.39
CA LEU A 62 -6.86 -15.39 -19.67
C LEU A 62 -7.95 -16.45 -19.80
N VAL A 63 -9.03 -16.38 -19.01
CA VAL A 63 -10.20 -17.27 -19.16
C VAL A 63 -10.87 -17.08 -20.52
N TYR A 64 -11.00 -15.85 -21.01
CA TYR A 64 -11.53 -15.61 -22.35
C TYR A 64 -10.65 -16.23 -23.43
N ARG A 65 -9.32 -16.13 -23.29
CA ARG A 65 -8.34 -16.74 -24.20
C ARG A 65 -8.39 -18.27 -24.14
N GLU A 66 -8.43 -18.87 -22.96
CA GLU A 66 -8.50 -20.32 -22.77
C GLU A 66 -9.77 -20.91 -23.37
N ARG A 67 -10.92 -20.25 -23.16
CA ARG A 67 -12.19 -20.66 -23.72
C ARG A 67 -12.35 -20.33 -25.21
N LYS A 68 -11.34 -19.75 -25.84
CA LYS A 68 -11.36 -19.32 -27.25
C LYS A 68 -12.54 -18.38 -27.57
N ILE A 69 -12.96 -17.61 -26.58
CA ILE A 69 -13.98 -16.57 -26.77
C ILE A 69 -13.26 -15.36 -27.37
N GLU A 70 -13.79 -14.84 -28.47
CA GLU A 70 -13.22 -13.66 -29.12
C GLU A 70 -13.28 -12.45 -28.18
N LEU A 71 -12.08 -11.99 -27.77
CA LEU A 71 -11.94 -10.76 -27.00
C LEU A 71 -11.86 -9.59 -27.98
N ASN A 72 -13.00 -9.10 -28.41
CA ASN A 72 -13.05 -7.90 -29.24
C ASN A 72 -12.72 -6.64 -28.41
N THR A 73 -12.35 -5.56 -29.09
CA THR A 73 -11.96 -4.30 -28.46
C THR A 73 -13.03 -3.76 -27.52
N ASN A 74 -14.31 -3.88 -27.87
CA ASN A 74 -15.41 -3.39 -27.04
C ASN A 74 -15.53 -4.19 -25.74
N ALA A 75 -15.36 -5.52 -25.78
CA ALA A 75 -15.36 -6.36 -24.60
C ALA A 75 -14.18 -6.03 -23.67
N LEU A 76 -12.97 -5.83 -24.24
CA LEU A 76 -11.81 -5.44 -23.46
C LEU A 76 -12.00 -4.07 -22.80
N ILE A 77 -12.51 -3.07 -23.53
CA ILE A 77 -12.82 -1.75 -22.96
C ILE A 77 -13.87 -1.88 -21.86
N GLY A 78 -14.92 -2.66 -22.08
CA GLY A 78 -15.94 -2.91 -21.05
C GLY A 78 -15.38 -3.52 -19.78
N MET A 79 -14.48 -4.51 -19.88
CA MET A 79 -13.77 -5.10 -18.73
C MET A 79 -12.92 -4.06 -18.02
N CYS A 80 -12.13 -3.28 -18.76
CA CYS A 80 -11.28 -2.24 -18.18
C CYS A 80 -12.10 -1.17 -17.46
N LEU A 81 -13.23 -0.73 -18.03
CA LEU A 81 -14.13 0.24 -17.40
C LEU A 81 -14.79 -0.31 -16.14
N ALA A 82 -15.25 -1.58 -16.17
CA ALA A 82 -15.81 -2.23 -14.99
C ALA A 82 -14.78 -2.31 -13.86
N VAL A 83 -13.55 -2.76 -14.16
CA VAL A 83 -12.46 -2.85 -13.20
C VAL A 83 -12.04 -1.46 -12.70
N PHE A 84 -12.01 -0.46 -13.57
CA PHE A 84 -11.75 0.93 -13.18
C PHE A 84 -12.79 1.42 -12.16
N THR A 85 -14.07 1.19 -12.44
CA THR A 85 -15.16 1.58 -11.52
C THR A 85 -15.06 0.87 -10.18
N ILE A 86 -14.84 -0.45 -10.18
CA ILE A 86 -14.68 -1.26 -8.96
C ILE A 86 -13.42 -0.78 -8.18
N GLY A 87 -12.33 -0.53 -8.87
CA GLY A 87 -11.09 0.00 -8.29
C GLY A 87 -11.28 1.36 -7.64
N CYS A 88 -11.99 2.28 -8.31
CA CYS A 88 -12.34 3.59 -7.73
C CYS A 88 -13.20 3.45 -6.47
N LEU A 89 -14.20 2.58 -6.49
CA LEU A 89 -15.03 2.30 -5.30
C LEU A 89 -14.20 1.70 -4.16
N GLY A 90 -13.28 0.78 -4.46
CA GLY A 90 -12.35 0.21 -3.49
C GLY A 90 -11.43 1.26 -2.87
N CYS A 91 -10.86 2.13 -3.69
CA CYS A 91 -10.05 3.25 -3.22
C CYS A 91 -10.87 4.23 -2.37
N PHE A 92 -12.08 4.56 -2.79
CA PHE A 92 -12.98 5.43 -2.01
C PHE A 92 -13.31 4.81 -0.64
N TYR A 93 -13.56 3.51 -0.60
CA TYR A 93 -13.77 2.80 0.65
C TYR A 93 -12.54 2.82 1.55
N LEU A 94 -11.36 2.44 1.02
CA LEU A 94 -10.14 2.31 1.82
C LEU A 94 -9.54 3.67 2.21
N PHE A 95 -9.44 4.62 1.29
CA PHE A 95 -8.81 5.92 1.55
C PHE A 95 -9.79 7.02 1.96
N GLY A 96 -11.06 6.89 1.60
CA GLY A 96 -12.11 7.82 2.02
C GLY A 96 -12.74 7.38 3.32
N PHE A 97 -13.60 6.35 3.24
CA PHE A 97 -14.43 5.93 4.36
C PHE A 97 -13.62 5.39 5.55
N SER A 98 -12.64 4.50 5.31
CA SER A 98 -11.86 3.92 6.40
C SER A 98 -10.97 4.97 7.09
N PHE A 99 -10.38 5.89 6.33
CA PHE A 99 -9.60 7.00 6.91
C PHE A 99 -10.47 7.95 7.73
N TRP A 100 -11.71 8.17 7.29
CA TRP A 100 -12.67 8.95 8.05
C TRP A 100 -13.09 8.24 9.34
N LEU A 101 -13.33 6.93 9.27
CA LEU A 101 -13.81 6.14 10.42
C LEU A 101 -12.76 6.00 11.52
N PHE A 102 -11.49 5.83 11.15
CA PHE A 102 -10.37 5.63 12.08
C PHE A 102 -9.60 6.92 12.40
N ASP A 103 -10.08 8.05 11.90
CA ASP A 103 -9.46 9.38 12.07
C ASP A 103 -7.96 9.41 11.68
N TYR A 104 -7.64 8.72 10.57
CA TYR A 104 -6.28 8.76 10.04
C TYR A 104 -5.97 10.11 9.39
N PRO A 105 -4.70 10.55 9.42
CA PRO A 105 -4.29 11.79 8.75
C PRO A 105 -4.72 11.80 7.29
N ARG A 106 -5.38 12.88 6.89
CA ARG A 106 -5.88 13.07 5.52
C ARG A 106 -5.24 14.30 4.92
N GLY A 107 -4.75 14.18 3.69
CA GLY A 107 -4.29 15.34 2.93
C GLY A 107 -5.41 16.34 2.68
N GLY A 108 -5.07 17.62 2.69
CA GLY A 108 -6.05 18.71 2.44
C GLY A 108 -6.49 18.83 0.98
N ASN A 109 -5.83 18.14 0.05
CA ASN A 109 -6.08 18.25 -1.40
C ASN A 109 -6.93 17.08 -1.94
N LEU A 110 -8.24 17.17 -1.74
CA LEU A 110 -9.19 16.14 -2.21
C LEU A 110 -9.13 15.93 -3.73
N LEU A 111 -9.02 17.01 -4.52
CA LEU A 111 -8.97 16.91 -5.98
C LEU A 111 -7.69 16.20 -6.44
N GLY A 112 -6.54 16.52 -5.84
CA GLY A 112 -5.27 15.84 -6.09
C GLY A 112 -5.36 14.35 -5.77
N MET A 113 -5.99 13.99 -4.65
CA MET A 113 -6.20 12.60 -4.25
C MET A 113 -7.09 11.85 -5.25
N LEU A 114 -8.20 12.44 -5.71
CA LEU A 114 -9.08 11.82 -6.71
C LEU A 114 -8.37 11.57 -8.03
N LEU A 115 -7.59 12.54 -8.51
CA LEU A 115 -6.80 12.41 -9.73
C LEU A 115 -5.72 11.33 -9.59
N ALA A 116 -5.02 11.30 -8.45
CA ALA A 116 -4.01 10.28 -8.19
C ALA A 116 -4.58 8.87 -8.16
N VAL A 117 -5.74 8.68 -7.52
CA VAL A 117 -6.46 7.40 -7.51
C VAL A 117 -6.83 6.97 -8.93
N ALA A 118 -7.37 7.89 -9.74
CA ALA A 118 -7.74 7.58 -11.12
C ALA A 118 -6.53 7.16 -11.97
N VAL A 119 -5.41 7.90 -11.88
CA VAL A 119 -4.15 7.58 -12.57
C VAL A 119 -3.57 6.26 -12.08
N PHE A 120 -3.59 6.01 -10.77
CA PHE A 120 -3.13 4.77 -10.16
C PHE A 120 -3.86 3.55 -10.72
N ILE A 121 -5.21 3.58 -10.71
CA ILE A 121 -6.01 2.45 -11.21
C ILE A 121 -5.81 2.27 -12.71
N TYR A 122 -5.78 3.35 -13.48
CA TYR A 122 -5.53 3.30 -14.91
C TYR A 122 -4.16 2.66 -15.23
N THR A 123 -3.14 3.02 -14.48
CA THR A 123 -1.78 2.46 -14.65
C THR A 123 -1.76 0.97 -14.33
N ILE A 124 -2.47 0.52 -13.26
CA ILE A 124 -2.57 -0.91 -12.92
C ILE A 124 -3.29 -1.68 -14.04
N ILE A 125 -4.38 -1.13 -14.59
CA ILE A 125 -5.10 -1.77 -15.69
C ILE A 125 -4.19 -1.96 -16.90
N GLY A 126 -3.44 -0.94 -17.30
CA GLY A 126 -2.46 -1.03 -18.38
C GLY A 126 -1.38 -2.08 -18.11
N MET A 127 -0.82 -2.07 -16.90
CA MET A 127 0.16 -3.05 -16.46
C MET A 127 -0.42 -4.47 -16.45
N THR A 128 -1.67 -4.63 -16.05
CA THR A 128 -2.38 -5.92 -16.03
C THR A 128 -2.60 -6.46 -17.44
N CYS A 129 -3.01 -5.63 -18.38
CA CYS A 129 -3.17 -6.03 -19.77
C CYS A 129 -1.84 -6.49 -20.39
N LEU A 130 -0.76 -5.77 -20.09
CA LEU A 130 0.59 -6.16 -20.49
C LEU A 130 1.00 -7.49 -19.85
N PHE A 131 0.82 -7.64 -18.53
CA PHE A 131 1.13 -8.86 -17.79
C PHE A 131 0.35 -10.06 -18.33
N ALA A 132 -0.96 -9.93 -18.57
CA ALA A 132 -1.79 -11.00 -19.13
C ALA A 132 -1.35 -11.40 -20.55
N SER A 133 -0.68 -10.52 -21.31
CA SER A 133 -0.17 -10.86 -22.64
C SER A 133 0.97 -11.88 -22.63
N PHE A 134 1.73 -11.97 -21.54
CA PHE A 134 2.85 -12.91 -21.36
C PHE A 134 2.43 -14.27 -20.81
N LEU A 135 1.17 -14.42 -20.38
CA LEU A 135 0.69 -15.64 -19.75
C LEU A 135 -0.30 -16.36 -20.66
N ASP A 136 -0.33 -17.71 -20.52
CA ASP A 136 -1.18 -18.57 -21.33
C ASP A 136 -2.40 -19.08 -20.55
N LEU A 137 -2.24 -19.31 -19.23
CA LEU A 137 -3.23 -19.96 -18.37
C LEU A 137 -3.60 -19.09 -17.17
N PRO A 138 -4.90 -19.05 -16.77
CA PRO A 138 -5.36 -18.31 -15.60
C PRO A 138 -4.63 -18.69 -14.30
N GLU A 139 -4.36 -19.98 -14.09
CA GLU A 139 -3.69 -20.49 -12.88
C GLU A 139 -2.28 -19.93 -12.74
N ARG A 140 -1.56 -19.74 -13.85
CA ARG A 140 -0.22 -19.14 -13.84
C ARG A 140 -0.24 -17.71 -13.34
N ALA A 141 -1.28 -16.94 -13.70
CA ALA A 141 -1.44 -15.59 -13.20
C ALA A 141 -1.57 -15.59 -11.67
N GLY A 142 -2.41 -16.47 -11.11
CA GLY A 142 -2.56 -16.62 -9.67
C GLY A 142 -1.24 -16.94 -8.96
N HIS A 143 -0.49 -17.92 -9.45
CA HIS A 143 0.79 -18.32 -8.85
C HIS A 143 1.82 -17.19 -8.88
N VAL A 144 1.98 -16.49 -10.02
CA VAL A 144 2.94 -15.40 -10.16
C VAL A 144 2.57 -14.24 -9.22
N ILE A 145 1.28 -13.88 -9.14
CA ILE A 145 0.82 -12.77 -8.31
C ILE A 145 1.02 -13.08 -6.82
N VAL A 146 0.67 -14.30 -6.37
CA VAL A 146 0.89 -14.71 -4.98
C VAL A 146 2.40 -14.72 -4.64
N PHE A 147 3.23 -15.26 -5.52
CA PHE A 147 4.68 -15.30 -5.30
C PHE A 147 5.30 -13.89 -5.26
N THR A 148 4.83 -12.97 -6.10
CA THR A 148 5.34 -11.59 -6.16
C THR A 148 4.78 -10.67 -5.08
N SER A 149 3.73 -11.06 -4.36
CA SER A 149 3.08 -10.23 -3.33
C SER A 149 4.04 -9.78 -2.24
N ILE A 150 4.86 -10.70 -1.72
CA ILE A 150 5.82 -10.39 -0.65
C ILE A 150 6.94 -9.46 -1.14
N PRO A 151 7.63 -9.73 -2.25
CA PRO A 151 8.56 -8.77 -2.84
C PRO A 151 7.95 -7.38 -3.08
N LEU A 152 6.74 -7.31 -3.62
CA LEU A 152 6.05 -6.04 -3.85
C LEU A 152 5.76 -5.27 -2.56
N PHE A 153 5.39 -5.97 -1.48
CA PHE A 153 5.21 -5.36 -0.17
C PHE A 153 6.50 -4.72 0.35
N PHE A 154 7.64 -5.39 0.19
CA PHE A 154 8.94 -4.82 0.59
C PHE A 154 9.36 -3.65 -0.30
N LEU A 155 9.14 -3.73 -1.61
CA LEU A 155 9.50 -2.69 -2.57
C LEU A 155 8.61 -1.43 -2.47
N SER A 156 7.39 -1.56 -1.96
CA SER A 156 6.46 -0.43 -1.84
C SER A 156 6.86 0.63 -0.79
N GLY A 157 7.83 0.32 0.07
CA GLY A 157 8.17 1.19 1.19
C GLY A 157 7.30 1.01 2.43
N ALA A 158 6.35 0.06 2.39
CA ALA A 158 5.47 -0.23 3.53
C ALA A 158 6.18 -0.90 4.71
N ALA A 159 7.18 -1.75 4.43
CA ALA A 159 7.91 -2.48 5.45
C ALA A 159 9.08 -1.67 6.05
N TRP A 160 9.75 -0.86 5.23
CA TRP A 160 10.86 0.01 5.64
C TRP A 160 10.94 1.26 4.78
N PRO A 161 11.52 2.36 5.28
CA PRO A 161 11.64 3.60 4.53
C PRO A 161 12.39 3.40 3.21
N HIS A 162 11.88 3.95 2.12
CA HIS A 162 12.46 3.85 0.78
C HIS A 162 13.94 4.31 0.76
N ALA A 163 14.28 5.37 1.51
CA ALA A 163 15.65 5.87 1.61
C ALA A 163 16.65 4.87 2.25
N ALA A 164 16.17 3.89 3.00
CA ALA A 164 16.99 2.85 3.62
C ALA A 164 17.18 1.61 2.75
N MET A 165 16.53 1.56 1.57
CA MET A 165 16.66 0.46 0.63
C MET A 165 17.97 0.56 -0.18
N PRO A 166 18.56 -0.57 -0.61
CA PRO A 166 19.61 -0.59 -1.61
C PRO A 166 19.14 0.09 -2.91
N THR A 167 20.03 0.78 -3.61
CA THR A 167 19.71 1.58 -4.82
C THR A 167 18.96 0.78 -5.88
N TRP A 168 19.32 -0.47 -6.11
CA TRP A 168 18.65 -1.32 -7.09
C TRP A 168 17.18 -1.61 -6.72
N MET A 169 16.88 -1.75 -5.42
CA MET A 169 15.49 -1.94 -4.94
C MET A 169 14.69 -0.64 -5.10
N GLN A 170 15.31 0.50 -4.85
CA GLN A 170 14.67 1.80 -5.08
C GLN A 170 14.24 1.96 -6.54
N VAL A 171 15.16 1.70 -7.49
CA VAL A 171 14.87 1.79 -8.92
C VAL A 171 13.74 0.84 -9.36
N VAL A 172 13.76 -0.42 -8.87
CA VAL A 172 12.69 -1.38 -9.17
C VAL A 172 11.38 -0.94 -8.52
N GLY A 173 11.43 -0.44 -7.30
CA GLY A 173 10.26 0.08 -6.57
C GLY A 173 9.60 1.26 -7.28
N GLU A 174 10.39 2.17 -7.86
CA GLU A 174 9.89 3.35 -8.57
C GLU A 174 9.04 3.02 -9.82
N ILE A 175 9.24 1.86 -10.43
CA ILE A 175 8.44 1.39 -11.58
C ILE A 175 7.04 0.94 -11.14
N LEU A 176 6.86 0.61 -9.86
CA LEU A 176 5.61 0.04 -9.35
C LEU A 176 4.59 1.15 -9.01
N PRO A 177 3.36 1.08 -9.56
CA PRO A 177 2.31 2.05 -9.25
C PRO A 177 1.98 2.12 -7.76
N SER A 178 2.02 0.98 -7.06
CA SER A 178 1.77 0.92 -5.62
C SER A 178 2.79 1.69 -4.80
N THR A 179 4.07 1.69 -5.19
CA THR A 179 5.11 2.47 -4.52
C THR A 179 4.86 3.97 -4.68
N GLN A 180 4.52 4.41 -5.88
CA GLN A 180 4.25 5.82 -6.18
C GLN A 180 3.08 6.35 -5.37
N ILE A 181 1.98 5.61 -5.29
CA ILE A 181 0.80 6.03 -4.53
C ILE A 181 1.06 6.03 -3.02
N VAL A 182 1.81 5.05 -2.49
CA VAL A 182 2.22 5.02 -1.07
C VAL A 182 3.07 6.23 -0.72
N GLN A 183 4.08 6.54 -1.54
CA GLN A 183 4.93 7.71 -1.32
C GLN A 183 4.14 9.02 -1.38
N MET A 184 3.20 9.12 -2.30
CA MET A 184 2.33 10.27 -2.40
C MET A 184 1.45 10.46 -1.15
N PHE A 185 0.89 9.38 -0.60
CA PHE A 185 0.11 9.44 0.65
C PHE A 185 0.95 9.81 1.88
N ILE A 186 2.24 9.48 1.89
CA ILE A 186 3.14 9.88 2.97
C ILE A 186 3.50 11.37 2.89
N GLN A 187 3.45 11.97 1.69
CA GLN A 187 3.80 13.38 1.44
C GLN A 187 2.60 14.34 1.53
N LEU A 188 1.37 13.84 1.48
CA LEU A 188 0.14 14.61 1.59
C LEU A 188 -0.33 14.76 3.05
#